data_f69939120c086b53982ada0d168d5900
#
_entry.id   f69939120c086b53982ada0d168d5900
#
_cell.length_a   1.000
_cell.length_b   1.000
_cell.length_c   1.000
_cell.angle_alpha   90.00
_cell.angle_beta   90.00
_cell.angle_gamma   90.00
#
_symmetry.space_group_name_H-M   'P 1'
#
loop_
_entity.id
_entity.type
_entity.pdbx_description
1 polymer ?
#
loop_
_entity_poly.entity_id
_entity_poly.type
_entity_poly.pdbx_seq_one_letter_code
_entity_poly.pdbx_strand_id
1 'polypeptide(L)'
;TFRHEAFEQYKAQREETPEAIRLSVPIIKDIIKAYRIPILEVAGYEADDVIGTLATEAGNQGITTYMMTPDKDYGQLVTDHVFMYRPKYGDKEFEVMGVEQVKAKFDIQSPAQVTEVSKIM
;
A
#
# COMPACT_ATOMS: atom_id res chain seq x y z
N THR A 1 5.16 -7.22 -15.37
CA THR A 1 5.13 -8.27 -14.35
C THR A 1 4.28 -9.46 -14.83
N PHE A 2 4.48 -10.63 -14.26
CA PHE A 2 3.63 -11.79 -14.58
C PHE A 2 2.16 -11.55 -14.24
N ARG A 3 1.86 -10.80 -13.17
CA ARG A 3 0.50 -10.37 -12.83
C ARG A 3 -0.06 -9.41 -13.86
N HIS A 4 0.77 -8.54 -14.39
CA HIS A 4 0.38 -7.60 -15.43
C HIS A 4 -0.06 -8.34 -16.68
N GLU A 5 0.69 -9.33 -17.11
CA GLU A 5 0.36 -10.17 -18.24
C GLU A 5 -0.95 -10.93 -18.05
N ALA A 6 -1.16 -11.50 -16.84
CA ALA A 6 -2.37 -12.25 -16.52
C ALA A 6 -3.61 -11.36 -16.43
N PHE A 7 -3.47 -10.10 -16.10
CA PHE A 7 -4.56 -9.16 -15.89
C PHE A 7 -4.52 -7.98 -16.87
N GLU A 8 -3.99 -8.18 -18.06
CA GLU A 8 -3.87 -7.14 -19.07
C GLU A 8 -5.21 -6.49 -19.38
N GLN A 9 -6.28 -7.27 -19.53
CA GLN A 9 -7.63 -6.72 -19.77
C GLN A 9 -8.13 -5.86 -18.62
N TYR A 10 -7.80 -6.20 -17.39
CA TYR A 10 -8.16 -5.41 -16.23
C TYR A 10 -7.49 -4.03 -16.27
N LYS A 11 -6.21 -3.98 -16.64
CA LYS A 11 -5.47 -2.73 -16.74
C LYS A 11 -5.84 -1.90 -17.96
N ALA A 12 -6.34 -2.51 -19.03
CA ALA A 12 -6.76 -1.81 -20.22
C ALA A 12 -7.93 -0.85 -20.00
N GLN A 13 -8.70 -1.04 -18.91
CA GLN A 13 -9.80 -0.16 -18.55
C GLN A 13 -9.38 1.04 -17.69
N ARG A 14 -8.12 1.09 -17.24
CA ARG A 14 -7.59 2.20 -16.47
C ARG A 14 -7.12 3.30 -17.40
N GLU A 15 -7.34 4.55 -16.99
CA GLU A 15 -6.79 5.69 -17.70
C GLU A 15 -5.26 5.63 -17.68
N GLU A 16 -4.65 5.99 -18.82
CA GLU A 16 -3.21 6.11 -18.88
C GLU A 16 -2.73 7.20 -17.94
N THR A 17 -1.57 7.01 -17.34
CA THR A 17 -0.93 8.02 -16.50
C THR A 17 -0.64 9.27 -17.34
N PRO A 18 -1.09 10.46 -16.91
CA PRO A 18 -0.79 11.68 -17.62
C PRO A 18 0.72 11.84 -17.86
N GLU A 19 1.08 12.35 -19.02
CA GLU A 19 2.49 12.50 -19.42
C GLU A 19 3.28 13.35 -18.41
N ALA A 20 2.69 14.41 -17.88
CA ALA A 20 3.34 15.27 -16.89
C ALA A 20 3.74 14.48 -15.64
N ILE A 21 2.89 13.57 -15.18
CA ILE A 21 3.20 12.70 -14.03
C ILE A 21 4.31 11.73 -14.38
N ARG A 22 4.22 11.10 -15.55
CA ARG A 22 5.23 10.14 -16.01
C ARG A 22 6.61 10.78 -16.12
N LEU A 23 6.68 12.00 -16.65
CA LEU A 23 7.94 12.75 -16.78
C LEU A 23 8.49 13.20 -15.43
N SER A 24 7.63 13.35 -14.43
CA SER A 24 8.04 13.76 -13.08
C SER A 24 8.66 12.63 -12.27
N VAL A 25 8.37 11.37 -12.61
CA VAL A 25 8.83 10.21 -11.83
C VAL A 25 10.34 10.16 -11.66
N PRO A 26 11.18 10.31 -12.71
CA PRO A 26 12.63 10.34 -12.54
C PRO A 26 13.12 11.46 -11.63
N ILE A 27 12.49 12.63 -11.72
CA ILE A 27 12.81 13.80 -10.89
C ILE A 27 12.48 13.52 -9.42
N ILE A 28 11.31 12.94 -9.16
CA ILE A 28 10.88 12.55 -7.81
C ILE A 28 11.86 11.53 -7.22
N LYS A 29 12.26 10.54 -8.00
CA LYS A 29 13.25 9.54 -7.56
C LYS A 29 14.59 10.17 -7.20
N ASP A 30 15.04 11.13 -7.99
CA ASP A 30 16.29 11.87 -7.71
C ASP A 30 16.19 12.64 -6.39
N ILE A 31 15.05 13.30 -6.14
CA ILE A 31 14.81 14.02 -4.89
C ILE A 31 14.82 13.05 -3.70
N ILE A 32 14.14 11.92 -3.81
CA ILE A 32 14.09 10.90 -2.75
C ILE A 32 15.50 10.40 -2.44
N LYS A 33 16.30 10.13 -3.47
CA LYS A 33 17.70 9.69 -3.31
C LYS A 33 18.55 10.76 -2.63
N ALA A 34 18.32 12.03 -2.95
CA ALA A 34 19.01 13.15 -2.31
C ALA A 34 18.73 13.22 -0.82
N TYR A 35 17.52 12.84 -0.39
CA TYR A 35 17.17 12.70 1.02
C TYR A 35 17.69 11.41 1.66
N ARG A 36 18.39 10.58 0.89
CA ARG A 36 18.91 9.28 1.35
C ARG A 36 17.82 8.31 1.81
N ILE A 37 16.65 8.37 1.18
CA ILE A 37 15.56 7.44 1.42
C ILE A 37 15.70 6.30 0.41
N PRO A 38 15.77 5.03 0.85
CA PRO A 38 15.85 3.89 -0.06
C PRO A 38 14.65 3.81 -0.98
N ILE A 39 14.89 3.53 -2.26
CA ILE A 39 13.86 3.21 -3.24
C ILE A 39 14.00 1.73 -3.58
N LEU A 40 12.94 0.96 -3.35
CA LEU A 40 12.95 -0.47 -3.57
C LEU A 40 12.01 -0.81 -4.72
N GLU A 41 12.59 -1.36 -5.78
CA GLU A 41 11.86 -1.86 -6.94
C GLU A 41 12.34 -3.28 -7.22
N VAL A 42 11.41 -4.21 -7.39
CA VAL A 42 11.74 -5.60 -7.69
C VAL A 42 11.08 -5.95 -9.02
N ALA A 43 11.90 -6.29 -10.01
CA ALA A 43 11.41 -6.68 -11.33
C ALA A 43 10.49 -7.89 -11.22
N GLY A 44 9.38 -7.86 -11.94
CA GLY A 44 8.39 -8.94 -11.95
C GLY A 44 7.34 -8.86 -10.83
N TYR A 45 7.48 -7.93 -9.89
CA TYR A 45 6.54 -7.76 -8.77
C TYR A 45 5.95 -6.36 -8.75
N GLU A 46 4.75 -6.25 -8.22
CA GLU A 46 4.10 -4.95 -8.01
C GLU A 46 4.55 -4.35 -6.67
N ALA A 47 4.35 -3.04 -6.52
CA ALA A 47 4.69 -2.34 -5.29
C ALA A 47 4.01 -2.97 -4.06
N ASP A 48 2.79 -3.45 -4.22
CA ASP A 48 2.01 -4.09 -3.16
C ASP A 48 2.71 -5.33 -2.61
N ASP A 49 3.35 -6.11 -3.48
CA ASP A 49 4.09 -7.30 -3.08
C ASP A 49 5.33 -6.93 -2.25
N VAL A 50 6.02 -5.86 -2.66
CA VAL A 50 7.22 -5.37 -1.96
C VAL A 50 6.83 -4.82 -0.59
N ILE A 51 5.79 -3.99 -0.52
CA ILE A 51 5.29 -3.41 0.73
C ILE A 51 4.83 -4.52 1.69
N GLY A 52 4.05 -5.47 1.17
CA GLY A 52 3.55 -6.57 1.98
C GLY A 52 4.66 -7.43 2.57
N THR A 53 5.66 -7.73 1.77
CA THR A 53 6.81 -8.53 2.21
C THR A 53 7.60 -7.80 3.29
N LEU A 54 7.94 -6.54 3.05
CA LEU A 54 8.74 -5.75 3.99
C LEU A 54 7.99 -5.47 5.29
N ALA A 55 6.72 -5.11 5.21
CA ALA A 55 5.91 -4.83 6.39
C ALA A 55 5.74 -6.07 7.26
N THR A 56 5.48 -7.22 6.63
CA THR A 56 5.33 -8.49 7.35
C THR A 56 6.63 -8.87 8.04
N GLU A 57 7.75 -8.79 7.33
CA GLU A 57 9.05 -9.13 7.90
C GLU A 57 9.44 -8.19 9.05
N ALA A 58 9.26 -6.88 8.86
CA ALA A 58 9.54 -5.90 9.91
C ALA A 58 8.66 -6.14 11.15
N GLY A 59 7.38 -6.40 10.95
CA GLY A 59 6.46 -6.71 12.04
C GLY A 59 6.86 -7.97 12.81
N ASN A 60 7.29 -9.01 12.10
CA ASN A 60 7.77 -10.24 12.71
C ASN A 60 9.04 -10.03 13.55
N GLN A 61 9.82 -9.02 13.24
CA GLN A 61 10.99 -8.64 14.03
C GLN A 61 10.67 -7.66 15.16
N GLY A 62 9.40 -7.31 15.35
CA GLY A 62 8.96 -6.37 16.38
C GLY A 62 9.24 -4.91 16.05
N ILE A 63 9.51 -4.59 14.79
CA ILE A 63 9.77 -3.23 14.35
C ILE A 63 8.43 -2.52 14.09
N THR A 64 8.21 -1.39 14.76
CA THR A 64 7.03 -0.56 14.48
C THR A 64 7.08 -0.03 13.06
N THR A 65 6.08 -0.38 12.27
CA THR A 65 6.04 -0.14 10.83
C THR A 65 4.78 0.61 10.47
N TYR A 66 4.91 1.65 9.65
CA TYR A 66 3.77 2.41 9.13
C TYR A 66 3.74 2.28 7.61
N MET A 67 2.63 1.74 7.10
CA MET A 67 2.38 1.68 5.65
C MET A 67 1.61 2.94 5.26
N MET A 68 2.25 3.85 4.53
CA MET A 68 1.61 5.07 4.06
C MET A 68 0.91 4.80 2.73
N THR A 69 -0.39 4.55 2.79
CA THR A 69 -1.18 4.19 1.62
C THR A 69 -2.66 4.53 1.85
N PRO A 70 -3.38 4.99 0.81
CA PRO A 70 -4.83 5.14 0.89
C PRO A 70 -5.57 3.82 0.61
N ASP A 71 -4.88 2.80 0.12
CA ASP A 71 -5.49 1.55 -0.30
C ASP A 71 -5.92 0.71 0.91
N LYS A 72 -7.22 0.53 1.05
CA LYS A 72 -7.82 -0.23 2.15
C LYS A 72 -7.38 -1.69 2.21
N ASP A 73 -6.95 -2.26 1.09
CA ASP A 73 -6.54 -3.67 1.03
C ASP A 73 -5.29 -3.96 1.88
N TYR A 74 -4.47 -2.95 2.13
CA TYR A 74 -3.34 -3.07 3.06
C TYR A 74 -3.75 -3.29 4.52
N GLY A 75 -5.02 -3.06 4.85
CA GLY A 75 -5.54 -3.35 6.19
C GLY A 75 -5.33 -4.79 6.61
N GLN A 76 -5.28 -5.73 5.66
CA GLN A 76 -5.01 -7.15 5.94
C GLN A 76 -3.63 -7.40 6.57
N LEU A 77 -2.70 -6.47 6.40
CA LEU A 77 -1.32 -6.59 6.88
C LEU A 77 -1.13 -5.98 8.27
N VAL A 78 -2.15 -5.30 8.79
CA VAL A 78 -2.08 -4.63 10.11
C VAL A 78 -1.96 -5.67 11.22
N THR A 79 -0.99 -5.44 12.11
CA THR A 79 -0.72 -6.27 13.29
C THR A 79 -0.45 -5.35 14.49
N ASP A 80 -0.03 -5.93 15.61
CA ASP A 80 0.36 -5.14 16.78
C ASP A 80 1.58 -4.23 16.52
N HIS A 81 2.36 -4.52 15.49
CA HIS A 81 3.56 -3.76 15.13
C HIS A 81 3.45 -3.04 13.79
N VAL A 82 2.45 -3.38 12.97
CA VAL A 82 2.28 -2.83 11.63
C VAL A 82 0.98 -2.05 11.56
N PHE A 83 1.08 -0.78 11.18
CA PHE A 83 -0.03 0.17 11.12
C PHE A 83 -0.20 0.72 9.72
N MET A 84 -1.41 1.14 9.37
CA MET A 84 -1.65 1.97 8.21
C MET A 84 -1.58 3.44 8.61
N TYR A 85 -0.93 4.25 7.77
CA TYR A 85 -0.94 5.70 7.86
C TYR A 85 -1.67 6.22 6.64
N ARG A 86 -2.96 6.53 6.78
CA ARG A 86 -3.87 6.73 5.67
C ARG A 86 -4.32 8.18 5.57
N PRO A 87 -4.25 8.80 4.37
CA PRO A 87 -4.82 10.14 4.17
C PRO A 87 -6.35 10.07 4.24
N LYS A 88 -6.96 11.06 4.87
CA LYS A 88 -8.41 11.25 4.88
C LYS A 88 -8.82 12.16 3.74
N TYR A 89 -9.79 11.71 2.95
CA TYR A 89 -10.34 12.56 1.89
C TYR A 89 -11.16 13.69 2.50
N GLY A 90 -10.96 14.91 1.99
CA GLY A 90 -11.67 16.10 2.44
C GLY A 90 -11.06 16.81 3.65
N ASP A 91 -10.37 16.09 4.50
CA ASP A 91 -9.53 16.63 5.57
C ASP A 91 -8.08 16.49 5.16
N LYS A 92 -7.27 17.49 5.40
CA LYS A 92 -5.83 17.41 5.12
C LYS A 92 -5.07 16.62 6.18
N GLU A 93 -5.78 15.82 6.95
CA GLU A 93 -5.23 15.02 8.04
C GLU A 93 -5.07 13.57 7.62
N PHE A 94 -4.15 12.90 8.30
CA PHE A 94 -3.96 11.46 8.17
C PHE A 94 -4.58 10.75 9.37
N GLU A 95 -4.99 9.50 9.19
CA GLU A 95 -5.39 8.64 10.29
C GLU A 95 -4.42 7.47 10.40
N VAL A 96 -4.11 7.10 11.65
CA VAL A 96 -3.33 5.90 11.94
C VAL A 96 -4.32 4.78 12.27
N MET A 97 -4.23 3.67 11.55
CA MET A 97 -5.10 2.52 11.73
C MET A 97 -4.30 1.32 12.24
N GLY A 98 -4.58 0.91 13.47
CA GLY A 98 -4.10 -0.35 14.04
C GLY A 98 -5.16 -1.43 13.95
N VAL A 99 -4.93 -2.56 14.63
CA VAL A 99 -5.83 -3.74 14.61
C VAL A 99 -7.26 -3.36 14.97
N GLU A 100 -7.47 -2.60 16.03
CA GLU A 100 -8.81 -2.26 16.49
C GLU A 100 -9.55 -1.35 15.50
N GLN A 101 -8.86 -0.39 14.91
CA GLN A 101 -9.45 0.51 13.92
C GLN A 101 -9.84 -0.22 12.64
N VAL A 102 -9.02 -1.17 12.19
CA VAL A 102 -9.32 -1.99 11.01
C VAL A 102 -10.52 -2.89 11.27
N LYS A 103 -10.58 -3.54 12.42
CA LYS A 103 -11.73 -4.37 12.80
C LYS A 103 -13.02 -3.56 12.83
N ALA A 104 -12.99 -2.39 13.44
CA ALA A 104 -14.16 -1.53 13.56
C ALA A 104 -14.64 -1.03 12.20
N LYS A 105 -13.72 -0.62 11.33
CA LYS A 105 -14.05 -0.04 10.03
C LYS A 105 -14.66 -1.05 9.06
N PHE A 106 -14.17 -2.28 9.06
CA PHE A 106 -14.60 -3.33 8.14
C PHE A 106 -15.56 -4.34 8.78
N ASP A 107 -15.87 -4.17 10.07
CA ASP A 107 -16.73 -5.09 10.84
C ASP A 107 -16.26 -6.54 10.71
N ILE A 108 -14.97 -6.76 10.96
CA ILE A 108 -14.29 -8.05 10.83
C ILE A 108 -13.65 -8.47 12.15
N GLN A 109 -13.30 -9.75 12.27
CA GLN A 109 -12.69 -10.31 13.47
C GLN A 109 -11.17 -10.21 13.48
N SER A 110 -10.55 -10.17 12.30
CA SER A 110 -9.11 -9.99 12.16
C SER A 110 -8.78 -9.19 10.90
N PRO A 111 -7.65 -8.44 10.87
CA PRO A 111 -7.25 -7.67 9.70
C PRO A 111 -7.11 -8.48 8.41
N ALA A 112 -6.77 -9.76 8.52
CA ALA A 112 -6.64 -10.65 7.36
C ALA A 112 -7.93 -10.79 6.55
N GLN A 113 -9.10 -10.50 7.14
CA GLN A 113 -10.41 -10.59 6.49
C GLN A 113 -10.71 -9.40 5.56
N VAL A 114 -9.91 -8.35 5.56
CA VAL A 114 -10.14 -7.15 4.73
C VAL A 114 -10.28 -7.51 3.25
N THR A 115 -9.46 -8.41 2.75
CA THR A 115 -9.52 -8.84 1.36
C THR A 115 -10.85 -9.49 0.99
N GLU A 116 -11.43 -10.27 1.89
CA GLU A 116 -12.73 -10.91 1.67
C GLU A 116 -13.86 -9.87 1.62
N VAL A 117 -13.86 -8.91 2.53
CA VAL A 117 -14.83 -7.82 2.56
C VAL A 117 -14.73 -6.98 1.29
N SER A 118 -13.53 -6.68 0.84
CA SER A 118 -13.30 -5.91 -0.37
C SER A 118 -13.84 -6.59 -1.64
N LYS A 119 -13.85 -7.91 -1.68
CA LYS A 119 -14.41 -8.67 -2.81
C LYS A 119 -15.94 -8.58 -2.89
N ILE A 120 -16.59 -8.40 -1.75
CA ILE A 120 -18.05 -8.30 -1.67
C ILE A 120 -18.50 -6.87 -2.03
N MET A 121 -17.73 -5.90 -1.67
CA MET A 121 -18.01 -4.47 -1.91
C MET A 121 -17.44 -4.00 -3.24
#